data_12774cc33a6a7b7325ef566f7c91de38
#
_entry.id   12774cc33a6a7b7325ef566f7c91de38
#
_cell.length_a   1.000
_cell.length_b   1.000
_cell.length_c   1.000
_cell.angle_alpha   90.00
_cell.angle_beta   90.00
_cell.angle_gamma   90.00
#
_symmetry.space_group_name_H-M   'P 1'
#
loop_
_entity.id
_entity.type
_entity.pdbx_description
1 polymer ?
#
loop_
_entity_poly.entity_id
_entity_poly.type
_entity_poly.pdbx_seq_one_letter_code
_entity_poly.pdbx_strand_id
1 'polypeptide(L)'
;MIHVLINQLARRGKGAKAASLIFRCLDELSVDYALVPGETLLEVKNNLQELVDQGAERILVAGGDGIIHHAIQSIATTDTVLGIIPIGTGNDFCRALAIPTGIEEAVTASLEEPASIDLLKVNDRWVASVMTFGFSSDVNVRAEGMRWPTGPSRYTVSTLTSLRSLSSQTVNFSIDDTFFEREVSLWNIANTSDFGGGMKIAPSANPFDGIANLTLVSKVGRFELLRFFR
;
A
#
# COMPACT_ATOMS: atom_id res chain seq x y z
N MET A 1 -20.15 11.85 -12.67
CA MET A 1 -19.94 10.41 -12.96
C MET A 1 -18.62 10.00 -12.36
N ILE A 2 -18.58 8.92 -11.58
CA ILE A 2 -17.35 8.37 -10.98
C ILE A 2 -16.82 7.18 -11.80
N HIS A 3 -15.53 6.89 -11.69
CA HIS A 3 -14.91 5.75 -12.36
C HIS A 3 -14.58 4.67 -11.32
N VAL A 4 -14.86 3.39 -11.63
CA VAL A 4 -14.69 2.27 -10.70
C VAL A 4 -13.74 1.24 -11.29
N LEU A 5 -12.58 1.07 -10.67
CA LEU A 5 -11.63 0.01 -10.97
C LEU A 5 -11.80 -1.14 -9.99
N ILE A 6 -12.07 -2.33 -10.48
CA ILE A 6 -12.19 -3.51 -9.64
C ILE A 6 -11.14 -4.55 -10.05
N ASN A 7 -10.27 -4.92 -9.12
CA ASN A 7 -9.35 -6.03 -9.32
C ASN A 7 -10.09 -7.36 -9.19
N GLN A 8 -10.62 -7.87 -10.30
CA GLN A 8 -11.38 -9.13 -10.35
C GLN A 8 -10.53 -10.37 -9.97
N LEU A 9 -9.21 -10.30 -10.13
CA LEU A 9 -8.28 -11.36 -9.74
C LEU A 9 -7.99 -11.39 -8.23
N ALA A 10 -8.45 -10.38 -7.48
CA ALA A 10 -8.28 -10.34 -6.04
C ALA A 10 -8.89 -11.55 -5.36
N ARG A 11 -8.14 -12.16 -4.43
CA ARG A 11 -8.58 -13.28 -3.58
C ARG A 11 -9.21 -14.48 -4.33
N ARG A 12 -8.63 -14.91 -5.47
CA ARG A 12 -9.08 -16.15 -6.17
C ARG A 12 -10.58 -16.20 -6.44
N GLY A 13 -11.15 -15.17 -7.09
CA GLY A 13 -12.56 -15.11 -7.48
C GLY A 13 -13.51 -14.40 -6.50
N LYS A 14 -13.03 -13.92 -5.35
CA LYS A 14 -13.83 -13.05 -4.47
C LYS A 14 -14.06 -11.67 -5.07
N GLY A 15 -13.27 -11.28 -6.06
CA GLY A 15 -13.42 -10.02 -6.78
C GLY A 15 -14.78 -9.88 -7.46
N ALA A 16 -15.30 -10.94 -8.08
CA ALA A 16 -16.62 -10.91 -8.73
C ALA A 16 -17.77 -10.71 -7.72
N LYS A 17 -17.69 -11.37 -6.55
CA LYS A 17 -18.67 -11.18 -5.48
C LYS A 17 -18.60 -9.76 -4.91
N ALA A 18 -17.38 -9.22 -4.71
CA ALA A 18 -17.19 -7.84 -4.27
C ALA A 18 -17.74 -6.85 -5.30
N ALA A 19 -17.51 -7.08 -6.60
CA ALA A 19 -18.06 -6.27 -7.67
C ALA A 19 -19.58 -6.13 -7.58
N SER A 20 -20.28 -7.25 -7.44
CA SER A 20 -21.77 -7.26 -7.32
C SER A 20 -22.27 -6.46 -6.11
N LEU A 21 -21.54 -6.51 -4.98
CA LEU A 21 -21.88 -5.72 -3.80
C LEU A 21 -21.61 -4.22 -4.03
N ILE A 22 -20.46 -3.88 -4.61
CA ILE A 22 -20.08 -2.49 -4.91
C ILE A 22 -21.11 -1.86 -5.84
N PHE A 23 -21.49 -2.55 -6.92
CA PHE A 23 -22.47 -2.03 -7.87
C PHE A 23 -23.83 -1.83 -7.22
N ARG A 24 -24.31 -2.80 -6.44
CA ARG A 24 -25.55 -2.66 -5.69
C ARG A 24 -25.52 -1.43 -4.77
N CYS A 25 -24.44 -1.21 -4.03
CA CYS A 25 -24.32 -0.04 -3.14
C CYS A 25 -24.36 1.27 -3.95
N LEU A 26 -23.66 1.35 -5.08
CA LEU A 26 -23.66 2.54 -5.91
C LEU A 26 -25.05 2.82 -6.53
N ASP A 27 -25.75 1.77 -6.96
CA ASP A 27 -27.12 1.86 -7.50
C ASP A 27 -28.11 2.32 -6.40
N GLU A 28 -28.02 1.75 -5.18
CA GLU A 28 -28.85 2.15 -4.03
C GLU A 28 -28.60 3.61 -3.62
N LEU A 29 -27.38 4.09 -3.77
CA LEU A 29 -27.00 5.49 -3.51
C LEU A 29 -27.28 6.42 -4.69
N SER A 30 -27.82 5.90 -5.81
CA SER A 30 -28.09 6.65 -7.03
C SER A 30 -26.84 7.37 -7.60
N VAL A 31 -25.70 6.73 -7.52
CA VAL A 31 -24.44 7.27 -8.02
C VAL A 31 -24.17 6.78 -9.44
N ASP A 32 -24.02 7.70 -10.38
CA ASP A 32 -23.61 7.37 -11.76
C ASP A 32 -22.14 6.97 -11.81
N TYR A 33 -21.86 5.79 -12.37
CA TYR A 33 -20.49 5.27 -12.47
C TYR A 33 -20.20 4.61 -13.83
N ALA A 34 -18.92 4.59 -14.19
CA ALA A 34 -18.38 3.84 -15.32
C ALA A 34 -17.24 2.92 -14.84
N LEU A 35 -17.14 1.73 -15.44
CA LEU A 35 -16.05 0.81 -15.13
C LEU A 35 -14.76 1.23 -15.83
N VAL A 36 -13.65 1.18 -15.12
CA VAL A 36 -12.32 1.28 -15.72
C VAL A 36 -11.98 -0.09 -16.32
N PRO A 37 -11.87 -0.18 -17.67
CA PRO A 37 -11.53 -1.44 -18.31
C PRO A 37 -10.06 -1.79 -18.09
N GLY A 38 -9.69 -3.05 -18.36
CA GLY A 38 -8.31 -3.52 -18.41
C GLY A 38 -8.18 -4.98 -17.95
N GLU A 39 -7.65 -5.81 -18.83
CA GLU A 39 -7.33 -7.22 -18.55
C GLU A 39 -5.90 -7.37 -18.02
N THR A 40 -5.04 -6.44 -18.37
CA THR A 40 -3.64 -6.40 -17.95
C THR A 40 -3.35 -5.19 -17.08
N LEU A 41 -2.32 -5.30 -16.25
CA LEU A 41 -1.87 -4.17 -15.43
C LEU A 41 -1.46 -2.95 -16.26
N LEU A 42 -0.89 -3.18 -17.44
CA LEU A 42 -0.49 -2.08 -18.33
C LEU A 42 -1.70 -1.33 -18.85
N GLU A 43 -2.74 -2.03 -19.29
CA GLU A 43 -4.00 -1.43 -19.73
C GLU A 43 -4.66 -0.63 -18.61
N VAL A 44 -4.74 -1.21 -17.42
CA VAL A 44 -5.28 -0.52 -16.24
C VAL A 44 -4.53 0.79 -15.96
N LYS A 45 -3.19 0.78 -16.01
CA LYS A 45 -2.40 1.99 -15.80
C LYS A 45 -2.65 3.04 -16.86
N ASN A 46 -2.70 2.63 -18.14
CA ASN A 46 -2.94 3.55 -19.24
C ASN A 46 -4.34 4.18 -19.13
N ASN A 47 -5.35 3.37 -18.82
CA ASN A 47 -6.72 3.85 -18.67
C ASN A 47 -6.90 4.76 -17.46
N LEU A 48 -6.23 4.47 -16.34
CA LEU A 48 -6.21 5.37 -15.18
C LEU A 48 -5.56 6.71 -15.52
N GLN A 49 -4.43 6.68 -16.22
CA GLN A 49 -3.75 7.91 -16.64
C GLN A 49 -4.63 8.73 -17.59
N GLU A 50 -5.25 8.09 -18.56
CA GLU A 50 -6.16 8.75 -19.49
C GLU A 50 -7.35 9.42 -18.78
N LEU A 51 -7.96 8.75 -17.80
CA LEU A 51 -9.04 9.32 -17.01
C LEU A 51 -8.59 10.54 -16.20
N VAL A 52 -7.42 10.48 -15.60
CA VAL A 52 -6.84 11.62 -14.86
C VAL A 52 -6.56 12.77 -15.81
N ASP A 53 -5.97 12.51 -16.99
CA ASP A 53 -5.68 13.52 -18.01
C ASP A 53 -6.97 14.17 -18.57
N GLN A 54 -8.08 13.44 -18.57
CA GLN A 54 -9.42 13.94 -18.94
C GLN A 54 -10.12 14.69 -17.79
N GLY A 55 -9.49 14.81 -16.62
CA GLY A 55 -10.02 15.53 -15.48
C GLY A 55 -11.08 14.75 -14.69
N ALA A 56 -10.94 13.43 -14.56
CA ALA A 56 -11.81 12.63 -13.71
C ALA A 56 -11.79 13.16 -12.27
N GLU A 57 -12.93 13.53 -11.73
CA GLU A 57 -13.04 14.08 -10.37
C GLU A 57 -12.78 13.02 -9.31
N ARG A 58 -13.24 11.77 -9.53
CA ARG A 58 -13.12 10.70 -8.53
C ARG A 58 -12.97 9.32 -9.21
N ILE A 59 -12.03 8.55 -8.70
CA ILE A 59 -11.80 7.15 -9.11
C ILE A 59 -11.87 6.26 -7.87
N LEU A 60 -12.81 5.29 -7.85
CA LEU A 60 -12.88 4.28 -6.82
C LEU A 60 -12.05 3.06 -7.22
N VAL A 61 -11.18 2.60 -6.32
CA VAL A 61 -10.33 1.43 -6.56
C VAL A 61 -10.66 0.34 -5.55
N ALA A 62 -11.29 -0.73 -6.03
CA ALA A 62 -11.53 -1.94 -5.25
C ALA A 62 -10.39 -2.93 -5.44
N GLY A 63 -9.52 -3.06 -4.42
CA GLY A 63 -8.34 -3.89 -4.53
C GLY A 63 -7.55 -4.04 -3.23
N GLY A 64 -6.32 -4.50 -3.34
CA GLY A 64 -5.33 -4.51 -2.28
C GLY A 64 -4.22 -3.50 -2.54
N ASP A 65 -3.21 -3.47 -1.66
CA ASP A 65 -2.14 -2.48 -1.67
C ASP A 65 -1.44 -2.33 -3.03
N GLY A 66 -1.29 -3.41 -3.79
CA GLY A 66 -0.64 -3.38 -5.10
C GLY A 66 -1.39 -2.56 -6.15
N ILE A 67 -2.71 -2.75 -6.32
CA ILE A 67 -3.48 -1.98 -7.31
C ILE A 67 -3.69 -0.54 -6.85
N ILE A 68 -3.83 -0.31 -5.54
CA ILE A 68 -3.88 1.03 -4.94
C ILE A 68 -2.57 1.77 -5.23
N HIS A 69 -1.42 1.12 -5.04
CA HIS A 69 -0.12 1.69 -5.39
C HIS A 69 -0.06 2.13 -6.86
N HIS A 70 -0.60 1.32 -7.79
CA HIS A 70 -0.62 1.69 -9.20
C HIS A 70 -1.56 2.85 -9.50
N ALA A 71 -2.71 2.93 -8.85
CA ALA A 71 -3.62 4.08 -8.98
C ALA A 71 -2.98 5.37 -8.48
N ILE A 72 -2.27 5.32 -7.37
CA ILE A 72 -1.55 6.47 -6.81
C ILE A 72 -0.51 7.03 -7.80
N GLN A 73 0.15 6.18 -8.61
CA GLN A 73 1.12 6.68 -9.59
C GLN A 73 0.48 7.63 -10.62
N SER A 74 -0.78 7.43 -10.99
CA SER A 74 -1.49 8.31 -11.93
C SER A 74 -2.16 9.49 -11.24
N ILE A 75 -2.65 9.31 -10.01
CA ILE A 75 -3.48 10.28 -9.29
C ILE A 75 -2.64 11.29 -8.48
N ALA A 76 -1.45 10.89 -8.04
CA ALA A 76 -0.61 11.73 -7.20
C ALA A 76 -0.36 13.12 -7.82
N THR A 77 -0.51 14.17 -7.03
CA THR A 77 -0.35 15.57 -7.42
C THR A 77 -1.41 16.11 -8.41
N THR A 78 -2.53 15.42 -8.53
CA THR A 78 -3.69 15.88 -9.31
C THR A 78 -4.88 16.19 -8.39
N ASP A 79 -5.93 16.77 -8.93
CA ASP A 79 -7.18 17.04 -8.20
C ASP A 79 -8.11 15.81 -8.15
N THR A 80 -7.73 14.71 -8.80
CA THR A 80 -8.52 13.47 -8.83
C THR A 80 -8.56 12.82 -7.46
N VAL A 81 -9.74 12.60 -6.91
CA VAL A 81 -9.94 11.93 -5.62
C VAL A 81 -9.84 10.41 -5.79
N LEU A 82 -9.03 9.78 -4.95
CA LEU A 82 -8.94 8.32 -4.86
C LEU A 82 -9.85 7.79 -3.75
N GLY A 83 -10.94 7.13 -4.12
CA GLY A 83 -11.74 6.33 -3.19
C GLY A 83 -11.21 4.90 -3.12
N ILE A 84 -11.15 4.31 -1.92
CA ILE A 84 -10.53 2.98 -1.74
C ILE A 84 -11.51 2.00 -1.10
N ILE A 85 -11.68 0.83 -1.75
CA ILE A 85 -12.49 -0.28 -1.25
C ILE A 85 -11.56 -1.47 -1.02
N PRO A 86 -11.25 -1.83 0.24
CA PRO A 86 -10.23 -2.82 0.57
C PRO A 86 -10.74 -4.25 0.37
N ILE A 87 -10.41 -4.87 -0.76
CA ILE A 87 -10.72 -6.29 -1.04
C ILE A 87 -9.46 -7.17 -1.11
N GLY A 88 -8.31 -6.61 -0.81
CA GLY A 88 -7.02 -7.30 -0.76
C GLY A 88 -6.83 -8.16 0.50
N THR A 89 -5.65 -8.75 0.65
CA THR A 89 -5.29 -9.60 1.80
C THR A 89 -4.59 -8.81 2.91
N GLY A 90 -3.68 -7.90 2.58
CA GLY A 90 -2.93 -7.06 3.52
C GLY A 90 -3.74 -5.84 3.93
N ASN A 91 -4.02 -5.00 2.95
CA ASN A 91 -4.72 -3.72 3.08
C ASN A 91 -4.05 -2.82 4.14
N ASP A 92 -2.72 -2.80 4.16
CA ASP A 92 -1.95 -2.06 5.16
C ASP A 92 -2.18 -0.55 5.03
N PHE A 93 -2.24 -0.05 3.80
CA PHE A 93 -2.54 1.35 3.55
C PHE A 93 -3.94 1.74 4.02
N CYS A 94 -4.95 0.89 3.72
CA CYS A 94 -6.32 1.14 4.19
C CYS A 94 -6.40 1.16 5.72
N ARG A 95 -5.66 0.26 6.38
CA ARG A 95 -5.61 0.21 7.85
C ARG A 95 -5.00 1.48 8.43
N ALA A 96 -3.90 1.96 7.85
CA ALA A 96 -3.24 3.19 8.29
C ALA A 96 -4.14 4.44 8.15
N LEU A 97 -4.99 4.46 7.12
CA LEU A 97 -5.97 5.52 6.88
C LEU A 97 -7.31 5.30 7.60
N ALA A 98 -7.44 4.24 8.42
CA ALA A 98 -8.69 3.85 9.08
C ALA A 98 -9.88 3.65 8.12
N ILE A 99 -9.62 3.28 6.87
CA ILE A 99 -10.67 2.97 5.88
C ILE A 99 -11.42 1.72 6.32
N PRO A 100 -12.76 1.73 6.32
CA PRO A 100 -13.58 0.58 6.70
C PRO A 100 -13.25 -0.67 5.86
N THR A 101 -13.29 -1.85 6.49
CA THR A 101 -13.02 -3.13 5.81
C THR A 101 -14.26 -3.79 5.23
N GLY A 102 -15.45 -3.37 5.62
CA GLY A 102 -16.71 -3.75 5.02
C GLY A 102 -16.90 -3.04 3.68
N ILE A 103 -17.45 -3.75 2.68
CA ILE A 103 -17.57 -3.18 1.33
C ILE A 103 -18.55 -2.01 1.32
N GLU A 104 -19.70 -2.16 1.98
CA GLU A 104 -20.75 -1.14 2.00
C GLU A 104 -20.27 0.14 2.70
N GLU A 105 -19.63 0.00 3.86
CA GLU A 105 -19.05 1.12 4.59
C GLU A 105 -17.90 1.77 3.81
N ALA A 106 -17.07 0.98 3.13
CA ALA A 106 -15.97 1.51 2.33
C ALA A 106 -16.47 2.26 1.08
N VAL A 107 -17.53 1.79 0.43
CA VAL A 107 -18.17 2.52 -0.69
C VAL A 107 -18.70 3.85 -0.18
N THR A 108 -19.44 3.88 0.93
CA THR A 108 -19.96 5.12 1.52
C THR A 108 -18.83 6.08 1.86
N ALA A 109 -17.80 5.63 2.59
CA ALA A 109 -16.65 6.45 2.94
C ALA A 109 -15.88 6.98 1.71
N SER A 110 -15.84 6.19 0.61
CA SER A 110 -15.20 6.61 -0.64
C SER A 110 -15.96 7.73 -1.39
N LEU A 111 -17.17 8.04 -1.01
CA LEU A 111 -18.00 9.09 -1.58
C LEU A 111 -18.01 10.38 -0.73
N GLU A 112 -17.51 10.32 0.49
CA GLU A 112 -17.42 11.46 1.41
C GLU A 112 -16.38 12.49 0.95
N GLU A 113 -16.28 13.60 1.69
CA GLU A 113 -15.28 14.64 1.48
C GLU A 113 -13.86 14.06 1.59
N PRO A 114 -12.99 14.33 0.61
CA PRO A 114 -11.65 13.77 0.61
C PRO A 114 -10.73 14.46 1.61
N ALA A 115 -9.78 13.70 2.15
CA ALA A 115 -8.66 14.23 2.90
C ALA A 115 -7.38 14.18 2.05
N SER A 116 -6.57 15.23 2.10
CA SER A 116 -5.23 15.20 1.52
C SER A 116 -4.30 14.38 2.40
N ILE A 117 -3.46 13.57 1.77
CA ILE A 117 -2.44 12.78 2.45
C ILE A 117 -1.05 13.06 1.88
N ASP A 118 -0.05 12.86 2.70
CA ASP A 118 1.34 12.93 2.27
C ASP A 118 1.73 11.71 1.45
N LEU A 119 2.65 11.89 0.52
CA LEU A 119 3.28 10.82 -0.24
C LEU A 119 4.80 11.01 -0.23
N LEU A 120 5.54 9.91 -0.12
CA LEU A 120 6.98 9.93 -0.36
C LEU A 120 7.25 9.89 -1.86
N LYS A 121 8.17 10.71 -2.35
CA LYS A 121 8.66 10.63 -3.72
C LYS A 121 10.05 10.00 -3.74
N VAL A 122 10.18 8.90 -4.46
CA VAL A 122 11.44 8.15 -4.58
C VAL A 122 11.78 8.02 -6.05
N ASN A 123 12.75 8.79 -6.50
CA ASN A 123 13.02 9.01 -7.94
C ASN A 123 11.72 9.46 -8.64
N ASP A 124 11.25 8.68 -9.60
CA ASP A 124 10.04 8.98 -10.39
C ASP A 124 8.81 8.21 -9.89
N ARG A 125 8.82 7.70 -8.64
CA ARG A 125 7.71 6.91 -8.08
C ARG A 125 7.19 7.49 -6.78
N TRP A 126 5.88 7.38 -6.61
CA TRP A 126 5.19 7.73 -5.39
C TRP A 126 5.05 6.50 -4.48
N VAL A 127 5.31 6.69 -3.20
CA VAL A 127 5.15 5.66 -2.16
C VAL A 127 4.21 6.20 -1.08
N ALA A 128 3.07 5.54 -0.91
CA ALA A 128 2.06 5.97 0.05
C ALA A 128 2.26 5.37 1.45
N SER A 129 2.95 4.24 1.54
CA SER A 129 3.11 3.52 2.81
C SER A 129 4.55 3.53 3.28
N VAL A 130 5.27 2.44 3.10
CA VAL A 130 6.61 2.22 3.64
C VAL A 130 7.55 1.73 2.57
N MET A 131 8.70 2.34 2.47
CA MET A 131 9.82 1.84 1.67
C MET A 131 10.82 1.15 2.61
N THR A 132 11.15 -0.09 2.32
CA THR A 132 12.02 -0.92 3.15
C THR A 132 13.29 -1.32 2.43
N PHE A 133 14.37 -1.45 3.19
CA PHE A 133 15.69 -1.83 2.69
C PHE A 133 16.34 -2.86 3.60
N GLY A 134 17.30 -3.61 3.06
CA GLY A 134 17.99 -4.67 3.79
C GLY A 134 17.06 -5.84 4.12
N PHE A 135 17.14 -6.37 5.32
CA PHE A 135 16.40 -7.56 5.74
C PHE A 135 14.89 -7.53 5.45
N SER A 136 14.23 -6.40 5.64
CA SER A 136 12.79 -6.26 5.36
C SER A 136 12.47 -6.40 3.88
N SER A 137 13.34 -5.87 3.01
CA SER A 137 13.18 -6.02 1.56
C SER A 137 13.28 -7.48 1.16
N ASP A 138 14.26 -8.22 1.69
CA ASP A 138 14.43 -9.65 1.43
C ASP A 138 13.21 -10.47 1.88
N VAL A 139 12.64 -10.12 3.04
CA VAL A 139 11.40 -10.75 3.54
C VAL A 139 10.24 -10.51 2.60
N ASN A 140 10.06 -9.30 2.11
CA ASN A 140 8.96 -8.95 1.19
C ASN A 140 9.10 -9.70 -0.14
N VAL A 141 10.26 -9.63 -0.78
CA VAL A 141 10.53 -10.33 -2.05
C VAL A 141 10.29 -11.83 -1.91
N ARG A 142 10.76 -12.43 -0.81
CA ARG A 142 10.55 -13.85 -0.54
C ARG A 142 9.08 -14.17 -0.30
N ALA A 143 8.36 -13.35 0.48
CA ALA A 143 6.94 -13.54 0.78
C ALA A 143 6.08 -13.46 -0.50
N GLU A 144 6.38 -12.54 -1.41
CA GLU A 144 5.68 -12.43 -2.69
C GLU A 144 5.88 -13.65 -3.58
N GLY A 145 7.06 -14.23 -3.61
CA GLY A 145 7.38 -15.46 -4.35
C GLY A 145 6.79 -16.75 -3.76
N MET A 146 6.27 -16.72 -2.53
CA MET A 146 5.73 -17.92 -1.86
C MET A 146 4.34 -18.29 -2.36
N ARG A 147 4.19 -19.55 -2.80
CA ARG A 147 2.88 -20.13 -3.13
C ARG A 147 2.10 -20.58 -1.90
N TRP A 148 2.79 -20.97 -0.85
CA TRP A 148 2.27 -21.43 0.45
C TRP A 148 3.29 -21.11 1.57
N PRO A 149 2.83 -20.68 2.77
CA PRO A 149 1.45 -20.38 3.15
C PRO A 149 0.90 -19.14 2.43
N THR A 150 -0.43 -18.93 2.52
CA THR A 150 -1.12 -17.77 1.93
C THR A 150 -1.54 -16.78 3.01
N GLY A 151 -1.74 -15.52 2.64
CA GLY A 151 -2.17 -14.49 3.58
C GLY A 151 -1.02 -13.99 4.47
N PRO A 152 -1.32 -13.39 5.63
CA PRO A 152 -0.32 -12.81 6.53
C PRO A 152 0.75 -13.79 7.01
N SER A 153 0.40 -15.07 7.16
CA SER A 153 1.33 -16.11 7.63
C SER A 153 2.55 -16.32 6.73
N ARG A 154 2.47 -15.99 5.44
CA ARG A 154 3.64 -16.07 4.55
C ARG A 154 4.72 -15.06 4.93
N TYR A 155 4.37 -13.89 5.45
CA TYR A 155 5.34 -12.92 5.95
C TYR A 155 6.06 -13.46 7.19
N THR A 156 5.34 -14.12 8.10
CA THR A 156 5.95 -14.79 9.27
C THR A 156 6.94 -15.86 8.84
N VAL A 157 6.56 -16.74 7.91
CA VAL A 157 7.45 -17.81 7.41
C VAL A 157 8.63 -17.20 6.63
N SER A 158 8.39 -16.17 5.82
CA SER A 158 9.44 -15.46 5.11
C SER A 158 10.43 -14.82 6.08
N THR A 159 9.96 -14.15 7.14
CA THR A 159 10.80 -13.57 8.20
C THR A 159 11.69 -14.63 8.83
N LEU A 160 11.11 -15.74 9.28
CA LEU A 160 11.87 -16.83 9.92
C LEU A 160 12.93 -17.45 8.99
N THR A 161 12.61 -17.62 7.72
CA THR A 161 13.56 -18.17 6.74
C THR A 161 14.66 -17.18 6.37
N SER A 162 14.32 -15.89 6.29
CA SER A 162 15.27 -14.81 5.98
C SER A 162 16.23 -14.50 7.14
N LEU A 163 15.90 -14.88 8.37
CA LEU A 163 16.83 -14.75 9.52
C LEU A 163 18.17 -15.46 9.29
N ARG A 164 18.22 -16.45 8.40
CA ARG A 164 19.47 -17.15 8.05
C ARG A 164 20.43 -16.26 7.27
N SER A 165 19.89 -15.34 6.47
CA SER A 165 20.64 -14.37 5.65
C SER A 165 20.76 -12.99 6.29
N LEU A 166 20.38 -12.86 7.56
CA LEU A 166 20.52 -11.59 8.28
C LEU A 166 21.98 -11.17 8.33
N SER A 167 22.26 -10.05 7.69
CA SER A 167 23.56 -9.38 7.70
C SER A 167 23.38 -7.91 7.99
N SER A 168 24.36 -7.28 8.59
CA SER A 168 24.42 -5.82 8.65
C SER A 168 25.21 -5.29 7.46
N GLN A 169 24.86 -4.08 7.05
CA GLN A 169 25.57 -3.34 6.01
C GLN A 169 25.78 -1.90 6.45
N THR A 170 26.86 -1.31 6.00
CA THR A 170 27.10 0.13 6.18
C THR A 170 26.28 0.89 5.16
N VAL A 171 25.43 1.79 5.64
CA VAL A 171 24.63 2.71 4.80
C VAL A 171 25.13 4.11 4.99
N ASN A 172 25.36 4.78 3.87
CA ASN A 172 25.69 6.19 3.80
C ASN A 172 24.49 6.94 3.27
N PHE A 173 24.04 7.97 3.98
CA PHE A 173 22.91 8.79 3.58
C PHE A 173 23.04 10.20 4.12
N SER A 174 22.31 11.13 3.53
CA SER A 174 22.17 12.49 4.04
C SER A 174 20.72 12.83 4.32
N ILE A 175 20.49 13.60 5.37
CA ILE A 175 19.20 14.21 5.68
C ILE A 175 19.46 15.69 5.79
N ASP A 176 18.76 16.48 4.99
CA ASP A 176 19.02 17.93 4.87
C ASP A 176 20.53 18.11 4.76
N ASP A 177 21.33 18.38 4.31
CA ASP A 177 22.78 18.56 4.15
C ASP A 177 23.67 17.86 5.20
N THR A 178 23.10 17.09 6.13
CA THR A 178 23.86 16.37 7.16
C THR A 178 24.12 14.92 6.73
N PHE A 179 25.41 14.55 6.66
CA PHE A 179 25.84 13.21 6.27
C PHE A 179 25.86 12.26 7.48
N PHE A 180 25.43 11.04 7.24
CA PHE A 180 25.42 9.96 8.21
C PHE A 180 26.01 8.69 7.61
N GLU A 181 26.79 7.98 8.43
CA GLU A 181 27.25 6.61 8.17
C GLU A 181 26.78 5.74 9.33
N ARG A 182 26.07 4.65 9.02
CA ARG A 182 25.50 3.74 10.04
C ARG A 182 25.62 2.29 9.59
N GLU A 183 25.95 1.41 10.53
CA GLU A 183 25.84 -0.05 10.31
C GLU A 183 24.44 -0.50 10.74
N VAL A 184 23.65 -0.98 9.78
CA VAL A 184 22.26 -1.34 9.99
C VAL A 184 21.94 -2.72 9.40
N SER A 185 21.03 -3.44 10.04
CA SER A 185 20.48 -4.69 9.55
C SER A 185 19.16 -4.49 8.77
N LEU A 186 18.44 -3.44 9.12
CA LEU A 186 17.17 -3.08 8.53
C LEU A 186 17.02 -1.56 8.61
N TRP A 187 16.49 -0.97 7.56
CA TRP A 187 16.07 0.43 7.59
C TRP A 187 14.86 0.66 6.69
N ASN A 188 14.09 1.64 7.02
CA ASN A 188 12.91 2.01 6.26
C ASN A 188 12.66 3.51 6.31
N ILE A 189 11.95 4.00 5.29
CA ILE A 189 11.36 5.33 5.26
C ILE A 189 9.85 5.11 5.17
N ALA A 190 9.12 5.64 6.13
CA ALA A 190 7.71 5.37 6.33
C ALA A 190 6.87 6.65 6.29
N ASN A 191 5.77 6.58 5.55
CA ASN A 191 4.67 7.53 5.56
C ASN A 191 3.52 7.02 6.44
N THR A 192 3.40 5.69 6.59
CA THR A 192 2.39 5.04 7.43
C THR A 192 3.04 4.09 8.44
N SER A 193 2.33 3.79 9.53
CA SER A 193 2.86 2.97 10.63
C SER A 193 2.99 1.49 10.29
N ASP A 194 2.15 0.97 9.38
CA ASP A 194 1.94 -0.45 9.16
C ASP A 194 2.48 -0.93 7.81
N PHE A 195 3.02 -2.15 7.76
CA PHE A 195 3.40 -2.84 6.54
C PHE A 195 3.29 -4.37 6.71
N GLY A 196 3.31 -5.09 5.59
CA GLY A 196 3.46 -6.55 5.60
C GLY A 196 2.33 -7.32 6.31
N GLY A 197 1.10 -6.79 6.30
CA GLY A 197 -0.06 -7.42 6.90
C GLY A 197 -0.32 -7.00 8.35
N GLY A 198 0.03 -5.75 8.70
CA GLY A 198 -0.27 -5.13 9.99
C GLY A 198 0.88 -5.14 10.99
N MET A 199 2.12 -5.36 10.54
CA MET A 199 3.28 -5.18 11.40
C MET A 199 3.60 -3.69 11.53
N LYS A 200 3.77 -3.21 12.77
CA LYS A 200 4.11 -1.80 13.04
C LYS A 200 5.62 -1.60 12.96
N ILE A 201 6.10 -1.03 11.85
CA ILE A 201 7.52 -0.77 11.64
C ILE A 201 7.93 0.67 11.98
N ALA A 202 6.99 1.59 11.89
CA ALA A 202 7.15 3.00 12.24
C ALA A 202 5.92 3.50 12.98
N PRO A 203 5.74 3.14 14.28
CA PRO A 203 4.50 3.41 15.03
C PRO A 203 4.10 4.90 15.12
N SER A 204 5.06 5.80 14.95
CA SER A 204 4.84 7.26 14.96
C SER A 204 4.51 7.84 13.59
N ALA A 205 4.63 7.07 12.52
CA ALA A 205 4.37 7.57 11.17
C ALA A 205 2.89 7.93 10.98
N ASN A 206 2.65 9.12 10.46
CA ASN A 206 1.34 9.67 10.23
C ASN A 206 1.28 10.30 8.84
N PRO A 207 0.41 9.85 7.92
CA PRO A 207 0.36 10.35 6.55
C PRO A 207 -0.30 11.73 6.40
N PHE A 208 -0.47 12.47 7.49
CA PHE A 208 -1.12 13.79 7.52
C PHE A 208 -0.25 14.90 8.13
N ASP A 209 1.02 14.64 8.44
CA ASP A 209 1.88 15.56 9.21
C ASP A 209 3.06 16.16 8.43
N GLY A 210 3.20 15.81 7.15
CA GLY A 210 4.28 16.27 6.28
C GLY A 210 5.65 15.66 6.61
N ILE A 211 5.71 14.59 7.42
CA ILE A 211 6.96 14.03 7.95
C ILE A 211 7.22 12.63 7.42
N ALA A 212 8.38 12.42 6.80
CA ALA A 212 8.89 11.09 6.49
C ALA A 212 9.62 10.49 7.71
N ASN A 213 9.19 9.35 8.20
CA ASN A 213 9.77 8.69 9.36
C ASN A 213 10.89 7.73 8.96
N LEU A 214 12.14 8.04 9.31
CA LEU A 214 13.28 7.14 9.10
C LEU A 214 13.47 6.24 10.33
N THR A 215 13.42 4.93 10.14
CA THR A 215 13.76 3.94 11.14
C THR A 215 15.04 3.21 10.76
N LEU A 216 16.02 3.21 11.64
CA LEU A 216 17.28 2.48 11.48
C LEU A 216 17.39 1.45 12.60
N VAL A 217 17.47 0.19 12.22
CA VAL A 217 17.74 -0.91 13.17
C VAL A 217 19.22 -1.29 13.03
N SER A 218 20.01 -0.89 14.01
CA SER A 218 21.45 -1.22 14.08
C SER A 218 21.65 -2.73 14.05
N LYS A 219 22.91 -3.17 13.98
CA LYS A 219 23.24 -4.60 14.04
C LYS A 219 22.58 -5.28 15.24
N VAL A 220 21.66 -6.17 14.95
CA VAL A 220 20.90 -6.94 15.95
C VAL A 220 21.12 -8.43 15.77
N GLY A 221 21.07 -9.16 16.88
CA GLY A 221 21.07 -10.63 16.86
C GLY A 221 19.76 -11.18 16.27
N ARG A 222 19.83 -12.39 15.67
CA ARG A 222 18.67 -13.05 15.04
C ARG A 222 17.45 -13.16 15.96
N PHE A 223 17.67 -13.39 17.26
CA PHE A 223 16.60 -13.50 18.27
C PHE A 223 16.06 -12.14 18.72
N GLU A 224 16.89 -11.12 18.73
CA GLU A 224 16.47 -9.77 19.07
C GLU A 224 15.55 -9.20 17.97
N LEU A 225 15.89 -9.45 16.71
CA LEU A 225 15.08 -9.00 15.59
C LEU A 225 13.64 -9.53 15.64
N LEU A 226 13.42 -10.75 16.11
CA LEU A 226 12.09 -11.33 16.26
C LEU A 226 11.18 -10.56 17.24
N ARG A 227 11.77 -9.78 18.16
CA ARG A 227 11.00 -8.97 19.13
C ARG A 227 10.43 -7.72 18.49
N PHE A 228 11.02 -7.23 17.39
CA PHE A 228 10.51 -6.06 16.66
C PHE A 228 9.25 -6.37 15.83
N PHE A 229 8.99 -7.63 15.55
CA PHE A 229 7.86 -8.06 14.72
C PHE A 229 6.70 -8.67 15.54
N ARG A 230 6.63 -8.38 16.83
CA ARG A 230 5.53 -8.79 17.70
C ARG A 230 4.53 -7.69 17.95
#